data_916e1b8712a0f7b87179ec6f690f3eab
#
_entry.id   916e1b8712a0f7b87179ec6f690f3eab
#
_cell.length_a   1.000
_cell.length_b   1.000
_cell.length_c   1.000
_cell.angle_alpha   90.00
_cell.angle_beta   90.00
_cell.angle_gamma   90.00
#
_symmetry.space_group_name_H-M   'P 1'
#
loop_
_entity.id
_entity.type
_entity.pdbx_description
1 polymer ?
#
loop_
_entity_poly.entity_id
_entity_poly.type
_entity_poly.pdbx_seq_one_letter_code
_entity_poly.pdbx_strand_id
1 'polypeptide(L)'
;FEHITKYAAEYNSLITKEVLQIEIEDRRDITQDEVKNIYGTINELEDIECDFEWLSDTTEKWCRDRAIYLALMESIKIADGQDEKKNRDAIPTILSDALSVSFNRNVGHDYLEDYEERYELYNKKESRIQFDLEYFNKITKGGIPNKTLNIALAGTGVGKSLFMCHHASSVLLEGKNVLYITLEMAEEKIAERIDANLLNVNIQEITDLPKPIFESKVTSLAKKTQGSLIIKEYPTASAHSGHFKALLNELALKKSFKPDIIFIDYLNICASSRYKAGSNVNSYSYIKAIAEEL
;
A
#
# COMPACT_ATOMS: atom_id res chain seq x y z
N PHE A 1 4.20 35.00 -0.69
CA PHE A 1 4.14 33.85 0.23
C PHE A 1 4.42 34.31 1.66
N GLU A 2 5.49 35.03 1.95
CA GLU A 2 5.83 35.49 3.31
C GLU A 2 4.67 36.26 3.98
N HIS A 3 4.02 37.19 3.25
CA HIS A 3 2.87 37.95 3.76
C HIS A 3 1.67 37.06 4.07
N ILE A 4 1.37 36.11 3.18
CA ILE A 4 0.27 35.16 3.37
C ILE A 4 0.52 34.32 4.63
N THR A 5 1.73 33.79 4.80
CA THR A 5 2.10 32.96 5.94
C THR A 5 2.07 33.74 7.25
N LYS A 6 2.59 34.97 7.25
CA LYS A 6 2.60 35.84 8.41
C LYS A 6 1.19 36.22 8.85
N TYR A 7 0.35 36.62 7.88
CA TYR A 7 -1.04 36.98 8.14
C TYR A 7 -1.84 35.78 8.68
N ALA A 8 -1.68 34.61 8.08
CA ALA A 8 -2.36 33.41 8.55
C ALA A 8 -1.94 33.02 9.98
N ALA A 9 -0.67 33.19 10.33
CA ALA A 9 -0.17 32.93 11.68
C ALA A 9 -0.66 33.96 12.73
N GLU A 10 -0.83 35.24 12.34
CA GLU A 10 -1.22 36.32 13.23
C GLU A 10 -2.74 36.37 13.42
N TYR A 11 -3.52 36.18 12.35
CA TYR A 11 -4.96 36.37 12.36
C TYR A 11 -5.77 35.07 12.28
N ASN A 12 -5.09 33.91 12.14
CA ASN A 12 -5.71 32.59 11.98
C ASN A 12 -6.79 32.55 10.88
N SER A 13 -6.56 33.28 9.79
CA SER A 13 -7.47 33.41 8.64
C SER A 13 -6.68 33.59 7.35
N LEU A 14 -7.33 33.34 6.21
CA LEU A 14 -6.73 33.58 4.91
C LEU A 14 -6.73 35.08 4.61
N ILE A 15 -5.61 35.58 4.07
CA ILE A 15 -5.49 36.96 3.62
C ILE A 15 -6.34 37.17 2.35
N THR A 16 -7.08 38.28 2.27
CA THR A 16 -7.79 38.66 1.04
C THR A 16 -6.86 39.34 0.04
N LYS A 17 -7.28 39.39 -1.23
CA LYS A 17 -6.49 40.08 -2.29
C LYS A 17 -6.22 41.55 -1.94
N GLU A 18 -7.22 42.24 -1.39
CA GLU A 18 -7.12 43.65 -1.01
C GLU A 18 -6.10 43.86 0.10
N VAL A 19 -6.16 43.03 1.15
CA VAL A 19 -5.18 43.08 2.26
C VAL A 19 -3.78 42.77 1.77
N LEU A 20 -3.64 41.76 0.89
CA LEU A 20 -2.34 41.42 0.32
C LEU A 20 -1.77 42.55 -0.54
N GLN A 21 -2.61 43.27 -1.29
CA GLN A 21 -2.18 44.45 -2.04
C GLN A 21 -1.68 45.56 -1.13
N ILE A 22 -2.40 45.86 -0.03
CA ILE A 22 -1.99 46.87 0.95
C ILE A 22 -0.64 46.49 1.60
N GLU A 23 -0.46 45.24 2.01
CA GLU A 23 0.80 44.72 2.57
C GLU A 23 1.99 44.84 1.60
N ILE A 24 1.75 44.74 0.30
CA ILE A 24 2.78 44.92 -0.73
C ILE A 24 3.09 46.38 -0.99
N GLU A 25 2.10 47.27 -0.94
CA GLU A 25 2.30 48.72 -1.09
C GLU A 25 3.15 49.32 0.01
N ASP A 26 3.03 48.82 1.24
CA ASP A 26 3.80 49.27 2.40
C ASP A 26 5.28 48.85 2.36
N ARG A 27 5.67 47.99 1.42
CA ARG A 27 7.08 47.56 1.24
C ARG A 27 7.90 48.66 0.58
N ARG A 28 9.03 49.01 1.21
CA ARG A 28 9.99 50.01 0.72
C ARG A 28 11.21 49.40 0.01
N ASP A 29 11.32 48.09 0.01
CA ASP A 29 12.46 47.34 -0.51
C ASP A 29 12.26 46.82 -1.94
N ILE A 30 11.08 47.10 -2.56
CA ILE A 30 10.74 46.67 -3.91
C ILE A 30 10.52 47.87 -4.84
N THR A 31 10.81 47.71 -6.13
CA THR A 31 10.63 48.72 -7.14
C THR A 31 9.19 48.83 -7.63
N GLN A 32 8.79 49.98 -8.22
CA GLN A 32 7.45 50.14 -8.76
C GLN A 32 7.08 49.11 -9.84
N ASP A 33 8.05 48.68 -10.64
CA ASP A 33 7.81 47.67 -11.67
C ASP A 33 7.57 46.29 -11.07
N GLU A 34 8.25 45.93 -9.96
CA GLU A 34 8.01 44.72 -9.22
C GLU A 34 6.63 44.74 -8.53
N VAL A 35 6.22 45.85 -7.94
CA VAL A 35 4.85 46.02 -7.38
C VAL A 35 3.79 45.79 -8.45
N LYS A 36 3.98 46.33 -9.66
CA LYS A 36 3.04 46.16 -10.76
C LYS A 36 2.95 44.69 -11.22
N ASN A 37 4.08 44.00 -11.30
CA ASN A 37 4.11 42.58 -11.63
C ASN A 37 3.43 41.71 -10.56
N ILE A 38 3.66 42.01 -9.26
CA ILE A 38 3.02 41.34 -8.15
C ILE A 38 1.50 41.54 -8.17
N TYR A 39 1.05 42.76 -8.48
CA TYR A 39 -0.40 43.05 -8.64
C TYR A 39 -1.02 42.27 -9.78
N GLY A 40 -0.31 42.16 -10.92
CA GLY A 40 -0.73 41.29 -12.01
C GLY A 40 -0.99 39.87 -11.51
N THR A 41 -0.01 39.29 -10.80
CA THR A 41 -0.11 37.92 -10.24
C THR A 41 -1.25 37.80 -9.21
N ILE A 42 -1.43 38.78 -8.32
CA ILE A 42 -2.53 38.76 -7.31
C ILE A 42 -3.90 38.80 -8.01
N ASN A 43 -4.05 39.60 -9.06
CA ASN A 43 -5.31 39.70 -9.80
C ASN A 43 -5.65 38.43 -10.58
N GLU A 44 -4.63 37.71 -11.05
CA GLU A 44 -4.78 36.41 -11.74
C GLU A 44 -5.15 35.26 -10.82
N LEU A 45 -5.04 35.44 -9.47
CA LEU A 45 -5.48 34.41 -8.53
C LEU A 45 -7.00 34.27 -8.61
N GLU A 46 -7.47 33.07 -8.89
CA GLU A 46 -8.88 32.70 -8.91
C GLU A 46 -9.17 31.73 -7.78
N ASP A 47 -10.39 31.77 -7.25
CA ASP A 47 -10.87 30.74 -6.34
C ASP A 47 -11.16 29.48 -7.15
N ILE A 48 -10.29 28.49 -7.02
CA ILE A 48 -10.46 27.19 -7.66
C ILE A 48 -11.02 26.22 -6.63
N GLU A 49 -12.20 25.67 -6.89
CA GLU A 49 -12.68 24.52 -6.13
C GLU A 49 -11.78 23.32 -6.43
N CYS A 50 -10.98 22.94 -5.45
CA CYS A 50 -10.17 21.71 -5.53
C CYS A 50 -10.40 20.87 -4.28
N ASP A 51 -10.17 19.55 -4.42
CA ASP A 51 -10.14 18.64 -3.30
C ASP A 51 -9.02 19.05 -2.34
N PHE A 52 -9.40 19.41 -1.12
CA PHE A 52 -8.45 19.88 -0.10
C PHE A 52 -7.43 18.80 0.28
N GLU A 53 -7.84 17.54 0.34
CA GLU A 53 -6.98 16.42 0.67
C GLU A 53 -5.92 16.22 -0.43
N TRP A 54 -6.35 16.20 -1.69
CA TRP A 54 -5.45 16.15 -2.84
C TRP A 54 -4.48 17.34 -2.89
N LEU A 55 -4.97 18.55 -2.63
CA LEU A 55 -4.13 19.76 -2.63
C LEU A 55 -3.09 19.72 -1.51
N SER A 56 -3.49 19.30 -0.32
CA SER A 56 -2.60 19.14 0.84
C SER A 56 -1.49 18.13 0.55
N ASP A 57 -1.84 16.96 0.05
CA ASP A 57 -0.89 15.91 -0.30
C ASP A 57 0.09 16.34 -1.40
N THR A 58 -0.44 17.01 -2.43
CA THR A 58 0.39 17.49 -3.54
C THR A 58 1.35 18.58 -3.07
N THR A 59 0.87 19.48 -2.23
CA THR A 59 1.70 20.57 -1.66
C THR A 59 2.75 20.01 -0.71
N GLU A 60 2.40 19.06 0.15
CA GLU A 60 3.35 18.38 1.03
C GLU A 60 4.47 17.72 0.23
N LYS A 61 4.10 16.99 -0.82
CA LYS A 61 5.06 16.34 -1.70
C LYS A 61 6.01 17.36 -2.32
N TRP A 62 5.46 18.45 -2.87
CA TRP A 62 6.29 19.53 -3.46
C TRP A 62 7.23 20.16 -2.42
N CYS A 63 6.75 20.46 -1.23
CA CYS A 63 7.56 21.02 -0.15
C CYS A 63 8.70 20.08 0.25
N ARG A 64 8.42 18.79 0.37
CA ARG A 64 9.42 17.76 0.69
C ARG A 64 10.48 17.64 -0.41
N ASP A 65 10.06 17.54 -1.66
CA ASP A 65 10.97 17.43 -2.81
C ASP A 65 11.86 18.69 -2.89
N ARG A 66 11.29 19.88 -2.64
CA ARG A 66 12.03 21.14 -2.62
C ARG A 66 13.00 21.23 -1.44
N ALA A 67 12.59 20.81 -0.25
CA ALA A 67 13.48 20.77 0.92
C ALA A 67 14.68 19.86 0.70
N ILE A 68 14.47 18.67 0.15
CA ILE A 68 15.53 17.72 -0.20
C ILE A 68 16.48 18.33 -1.23
N TYR A 69 15.96 18.96 -2.28
CA TYR A 69 16.76 19.62 -3.30
C TYR A 69 17.67 20.69 -2.68
N LEU A 70 17.11 21.58 -1.85
CA LEU A 70 17.87 22.63 -1.19
C LEU A 70 18.92 22.08 -0.24
N ALA A 71 18.58 21.04 0.54
CA ALA A 71 19.51 20.38 1.46
C ALA A 71 20.68 19.71 0.73
N LEU A 72 20.43 19.10 -0.43
CA LEU A 72 21.48 18.54 -1.28
C LEU A 72 22.39 19.63 -1.83
N MET A 73 21.84 20.74 -2.34
CA MET A 73 22.64 21.87 -2.85
C MET A 73 23.50 22.50 -1.75
N GLU A 74 22.96 22.65 -0.54
CA GLU A 74 23.71 23.12 0.62
C GLU A 74 24.80 22.13 1.04
N SER A 75 24.48 20.86 1.10
CA SER A 75 25.44 19.80 1.44
C SER A 75 26.62 19.75 0.47
N ILE A 76 26.37 19.96 -0.83
CA ILE A 76 27.42 20.04 -1.86
C ILE A 76 28.33 21.24 -1.58
N LYS A 77 27.78 22.43 -1.29
CA LYS A 77 28.59 23.64 -0.97
C LYS A 77 29.46 23.42 0.26
N ILE A 78 28.92 22.75 1.30
CA ILE A 78 29.70 22.41 2.50
C ILE A 78 30.82 21.40 2.17
N ALA A 79 30.50 20.37 1.38
CA ALA A 79 31.47 19.35 0.99
C ALA A 79 32.64 19.92 0.17
N ASP A 80 32.32 20.87 -0.72
CA ASP A 80 33.31 21.60 -1.57
C ASP A 80 34.08 22.68 -0.80
N GLY A 81 33.78 22.91 0.48
CA GLY A 81 34.46 23.93 1.29
C GLY A 81 34.08 25.38 0.94
N GLN A 82 32.96 25.59 0.26
CA GLN A 82 32.47 26.91 -0.12
C GLN A 82 31.65 27.58 0.99
N ASP A 83 31.29 26.86 2.05
CA ASP A 83 30.59 27.39 3.23
C ASP A 83 31.58 27.58 4.39
N GLU A 84 31.84 28.82 4.74
CA GLU A 84 32.75 29.17 5.84
C GLU A 84 32.13 28.96 7.24
N LYS A 85 30.80 28.78 7.33
CA LYS A 85 30.08 28.73 8.60
C LYS A 85 29.74 27.31 9.06
N LYS A 86 29.59 26.38 8.13
CA LYS A 86 29.15 25.00 8.40
C LYS A 86 30.27 24.02 8.02
N ASN A 87 30.52 23.05 8.88
CA ASN A 87 31.45 21.96 8.60
C ASN A 87 30.70 20.71 8.06
N ARG A 88 31.47 19.73 7.59
CA ARG A 88 30.91 18.49 7.00
C ARG A 88 30.02 17.69 7.96
N ASP A 89 30.20 17.85 9.27
CA ASP A 89 29.43 17.15 10.30
C ASP A 89 27.97 17.65 10.37
N ALA A 90 27.68 18.82 9.78
CA ALA A 90 26.33 19.35 9.69
C ALA A 90 25.49 18.68 8.57
N ILE A 91 26.11 18.04 7.59
CA ILE A 91 25.41 17.47 6.42
C ILE A 91 24.34 16.43 6.83
N PRO A 92 24.60 15.46 7.72
CA PRO A 92 23.58 14.50 8.13
C PRO A 92 22.34 15.16 8.74
N THR A 93 22.51 16.21 9.55
CA THR A 93 21.41 16.94 10.17
C THR A 93 20.60 17.70 9.12
N ILE A 94 21.25 18.42 8.20
CA ILE A 94 20.59 19.16 7.11
C ILE A 94 19.72 18.23 6.26
N LEU A 95 20.23 17.04 5.91
CA LEU A 95 19.48 16.05 5.15
C LEU A 95 18.35 15.42 5.96
N SER A 96 18.59 15.15 7.24
CA SER A 96 17.56 14.61 8.14
C SER A 96 16.38 15.58 8.31
N ASP A 97 16.68 16.88 8.49
CA ASP A 97 15.66 17.92 8.63
C ASP A 97 14.81 18.04 7.35
N ALA A 98 15.45 17.98 6.18
CA ALA A 98 14.75 18.02 4.90
C ALA A 98 13.84 16.80 4.68
N LEU A 99 14.25 15.62 5.15
CA LEU A 99 13.44 14.40 5.07
C LEU A 99 12.28 14.39 6.07
N SER A 100 12.35 15.16 7.14
CA SER A 100 11.32 15.25 8.18
C SER A 100 10.18 16.21 7.83
N VAL A 101 10.26 16.92 6.69
CA VAL A 101 9.18 17.82 6.25
C VAL A 101 7.88 17.04 6.02
N SER A 102 6.88 17.31 6.84
CA SER A 102 5.55 16.71 6.74
C SER A 102 4.50 17.70 7.26
N PHE A 103 3.34 17.72 6.62
CA PHE A 103 2.17 18.48 7.06
C PHE A 103 1.34 17.71 8.10
N ASN A 104 1.63 16.42 8.24
CA ASN A 104 0.98 15.59 9.24
C ASN A 104 1.49 15.99 10.64
N ARG A 105 0.64 16.65 11.40
CA ARG A 105 0.92 17.02 12.80
C ARG A 105 0.82 15.83 13.76
N ASN A 106 0.19 14.73 13.31
CA ASN A 106 0.04 13.55 14.14
C ASN A 106 1.32 12.69 14.06
N VAL A 107 2.30 13.03 14.85
CA VAL A 107 3.47 12.19 15.12
C VAL A 107 3.10 11.20 16.22
N GLY A 108 2.36 10.16 15.83
CA GLY A 108 1.85 9.19 16.79
C GLY A 108 0.43 9.54 17.27
N HIS A 109 -0.05 8.74 18.22
CA HIS A 109 -1.39 8.85 18.78
C HIS A 109 -1.26 9.40 20.22
N ASP A 110 -1.80 10.60 20.48
CA ASP A 110 -1.85 11.11 21.85
C ASP A 110 -2.91 10.34 22.64
N TYR A 111 -2.44 9.63 23.68
CA TYR A 111 -3.30 8.72 24.41
C TYR A 111 -4.44 9.44 25.15
N LEU A 112 -4.25 10.66 25.58
CA LEU A 112 -5.25 11.41 26.33
C LEU A 112 -6.11 12.31 25.44
N GLU A 113 -5.52 12.90 24.39
CA GLU A 113 -6.22 13.85 23.52
C GLU A 113 -7.03 13.13 22.43
N ASP A 114 -6.52 12.03 21.85
CA ASP A 114 -7.17 11.33 20.73
C ASP A 114 -8.14 10.22 21.21
N TYR A 115 -8.77 10.36 22.35
CA TYR A 115 -9.67 9.33 22.91
C TYR A 115 -10.94 9.14 22.09
N GLU A 116 -11.42 10.17 21.40
CA GLU A 116 -12.61 10.09 20.54
C GLU A 116 -12.35 9.24 19.31
N GLU A 117 -11.21 9.45 18.61
CA GLU A 117 -10.80 8.62 17.47
C GLU A 117 -10.66 7.14 17.88
N ARG A 118 -10.10 6.88 19.07
CA ARG A 118 -10.00 5.51 19.58
C ARG A 118 -11.37 4.89 19.84
N TYR A 119 -12.29 5.65 20.42
CA TYR A 119 -13.64 5.18 20.67
C TYR A 119 -14.37 4.81 19.36
N GLU A 120 -14.25 5.65 18.34
CA GLU A 120 -14.80 5.38 17.01
C GLU A 120 -14.16 4.13 16.38
N LEU A 121 -12.84 3.99 16.49
CA LEU A 121 -12.11 2.80 16.03
C LEU A 121 -12.59 1.51 16.72
N TYR A 122 -12.82 1.54 18.03
CA TYR A 122 -13.32 0.39 18.79
C TYR A 122 -14.74 -0.01 18.39
N ASN A 123 -15.54 0.95 17.97
CA ASN A 123 -16.93 0.72 17.54
C ASN A 123 -17.08 0.48 16.04
N LYS A 124 -16.03 0.75 15.25
CA LYS A 124 -16.02 0.48 13.80
C LYS A 124 -15.99 -1.02 13.56
N LYS A 125 -17.05 -1.53 12.91
CA LYS A 125 -17.06 -2.93 12.45
C LYS A 125 -15.98 -3.10 11.39
N GLU A 126 -14.91 -3.81 11.75
CA GLU A 126 -13.85 -4.17 10.84
C GLU A 126 -14.38 -5.13 9.77
N SER A 127 -14.13 -4.82 8.50
CA SER A 127 -14.45 -5.74 7.41
C SER A 127 -13.51 -6.94 7.49
N ARG A 128 -14.07 -8.14 7.57
CA ARG A 128 -13.33 -9.41 7.65
C ARG A 128 -13.74 -10.34 6.52
N ILE A 129 -12.80 -11.11 6.02
CA ILE A 129 -13.06 -12.20 5.07
C ILE A 129 -13.43 -13.42 5.89
N GLN A 130 -14.65 -13.89 5.72
CA GLN A 130 -15.16 -15.02 6.48
C GLN A 130 -14.64 -16.35 5.94
N PHE A 131 -14.61 -17.35 6.79
CA PHE A 131 -14.49 -18.74 6.37
C PHE A 131 -15.90 -19.31 6.15
N ASP A 132 -16.07 -20.22 5.24
CA ASP A 132 -17.27 -21.03 5.13
C ASP A 132 -17.39 -22.07 6.26
N LEU A 133 -16.31 -22.28 7.01
CA LEU A 133 -16.23 -23.14 8.18
C LEU A 133 -16.52 -22.32 9.46
N GLU A 134 -17.72 -22.46 10.02
CA GLU A 134 -18.21 -21.72 11.18
C GLU A 134 -17.24 -21.74 12.39
N TYR A 135 -16.57 -22.87 12.60
CA TYR A 135 -15.61 -23.02 13.68
C TYR A 135 -14.43 -22.05 13.58
N PHE A 136 -13.91 -21.81 12.34
CA PHE A 136 -12.84 -20.83 12.13
C PHE A 136 -13.34 -19.40 12.34
N ASN A 137 -14.55 -19.07 11.91
CA ASN A 137 -15.15 -17.76 12.18
C ASN A 137 -15.31 -17.51 13.69
N LYS A 138 -15.67 -18.54 14.46
CA LYS A 138 -15.77 -18.42 15.91
C LYS A 138 -14.40 -18.15 16.55
N ILE A 139 -13.35 -18.85 16.15
CA ILE A 139 -11.99 -18.68 16.69
C ILE A 139 -11.44 -17.29 16.31
N THR A 140 -11.62 -16.89 15.05
CA THR A 140 -11.10 -15.62 14.49
C THR A 140 -12.00 -14.42 14.76
N LYS A 141 -13.10 -14.60 15.48
CA LYS A 141 -14.08 -13.55 15.76
C LYS A 141 -14.66 -12.92 14.49
N GLY A 142 -14.98 -13.73 13.51
CA GLY A 142 -15.67 -13.32 12.29
C GLY A 142 -14.85 -13.35 11.01
N GLY A 143 -13.69 -14.01 11.00
CA GLY A 143 -12.87 -14.19 9.80
C GLY A 143 -11.51 -13.49 9.85
N ILE A 144 -10.87 -13.42 8.71
CA ILE A 144 -9.54 -12.80 8.53
C ILE A 144 -9.70 -11.28 8.41
N PRO A 145 -9.07 -10.48 9.29
CA PRO A 145 -9.06 -9.03 9.17
C PRO A 145 -8.16 -8.56 8.04
N ASN A 146 -8.45 -7.38 7.51
CA ASN A 146 -7.62 -6.76 6.46
C ASN A 146 -6.22 -6.40 6.98
N LYS A 147 -5.23 -6.39 6.09
CA LYS A 147 -3.84 -6.00 6.38
C LYS A 147 -3.16 -6.89 7.44
N THR A 148 -3.49 -8.18 7.46
CA THR A 148 -2.88 -9.15 8.37
C THR A 148 -2.25 -10.31 7.62
N LEU A 149 -1.14 -10.82 8.16
CA LEU A 149 -0.53 -12.07 7.72
C LEU A 149 -1.11 -13.21 8.56
N ASN A 150 -1.75 -14.17 7.90
CA ASN A 150 -2.32 -15.36 8.54
C ASN A 150 -1.57 -16.60 8.07
N ILE A 151 -1.13 -17.44 8.96
CA ILE A 151 -0.32 -18.62 8.65
C ILE A 151 -1.09 -19.89 9.01
N ALA A 152 -1.40 -20.70 7.99
CA ALA A 152 -1.92 -22.05 8.19
C ALA A 152 -0.76 -23.03 8.40
N LEU A 153 -0.60 -23.50 9.63
CA LEU A 153 0.43 -24.46 9.98
C LEU A 153 -0.11 -25.89 9.98
N ALA A 154 0.50 -26.72 9.16
CA ALA A 154 0.17 -28.15 9.11
C ALA A 154 1.40 -28.98 8.69
N GLY A 155 1.47 -30.20 9.16
CA GLY A 155 2.49 -31.16 8.71
C GLY A 155 2.34 -31.53 7.23
N THR A 156 3.34 -32.24 6.71
CA THR A 156 3.30 -32.76 5.33
C THR A 156 2.16 -33.77 5.19
N GLY A 157 1.39 -33.67 4.10
CA GLY A 157 0.28 -34.58 3.79
C GLY A 157 -1.01 -34.37 4.62
N VAL A 158 -1.05 -33.43 5.56
CA VAL A 158 -2.24 -33.16 6.42
C VAL A 158 -3.34 -32.41 5.67
N GLY A 159 -3.03 -31.80 4.52
CA GLY A 159 -4.04 -31.11 3.69
C GLY A 159 -3.96 -29.58 3.69
N LYS A 160 -2.80 -28.98 4.02
CA LYS A 160 -2.60 -27.52 4.00
C LYS A 160 -3.06 -26.89 2.69
N SER A 161 -2.55 -27.36 1.54
CA SER A 161 -2.91 -26.82 0.22
C SER A 161 -4.39 -27.07 -0.11
N LEU A 162 -4.97 -28.18 0.34
CA LEU A 162 -6.40 -28.44 0.17
C LEU A 162 -7.26 -27.45 0.95
N PHE A 163 -6.88 -27.15 2.18
CA PHE A 163 -7.53 -26.12 2.98
C PHE A 163 -7.45 -24.75 2.32
N MET A 164 -6.27 -24.38 1.81
CA MET A 164 -6.07 -23.11 1.11
C MET A 164 -6.89 -23.02 -0.18
N CYS A 165 -6.93 -24.09 -0.99
CA CYS A 165 -7.77 -24.17 -2.20
C CYS A 165 -9.27 -24.06 -1.83
N HIS A 166 -9.71 -24.75 -0.77
CA HIS A 166 -11.09 -24.70 -0.29
C HIS A 166 -11.46 -23.27 0.15
N HIS A 167 -10.62 -22.63 0.96
CA HIS A 167 -10.87 -21.26 1.42
C HIS A 167 -10.82 -20.25 0.25
N ALA A 168 -9.90 -20.42 -0.72
CA ALA A 168 -9.86 -19.60 -1.93
C ALA A 168 -11.16 -19.72 -2.74
N SER A 169 -11.72 -20.94 -2.83
CA SER A 169 -13.00 -21.21 -3.49
C SER A 169 -14.17 -20.53 -2.77
N SER A 170 -14.20 -20.62 -1.45
CA SER A 170 -15.24 -20.00 -0.62
C SER A 170 -15.22 -18.47 -0.76
N VAL A 171 -14.05 -17.85 -0.67
CA VAL A 171 -13.89 -16.40 -0.81
C VAL A 171 -14.28 -15.91 -2.21
N LEU A 172 -13.98 -16.69 -3.25
CA LEU A 172 -14.42 -16.41 -4.62
C LEU A 172 -15.96 -16.40 -4.72
N LEU A 173 -16.64 -17.36 -4.07
CA LEU A 173 -18.11 -17.43 -4.06
C LEU A 173 -18.73 -16.25 -3.29
N GLU A 174 -18.03 -15.66 -2.34
CA GLU A 174 -18.44 -14.42 -1.67
C GLU A 174 -18.29 -13.16 -2.54
N GLY A 175 -17.84 -13.31 -3.78
CA GLY A 175 -17.67 -12.20 -4.72
C GLY A 175 -16.36 -11.43 -4.56
N LYS A 176 -15.39 -11.99 -3.85
CA LYS A 176 -14.08 -11.38 -3.61
C LYS A 176 -13.05 -11.76 -4.67
N ASN A 177 -12.06 -10.91 -4.86
CA ASN A 177 -10.93 -11.17 -5.74
C ASN A 177 -9.83 -11.93 -4.99
N VAL A 178 -9.43 -13.07 -5.54
CA VAL A 178 -8.47 -13.98 -4.94
C VAL A 178 -7.23 -14.10 -5.84
N LEU A 179 -6.04 -13.90 -5.27
CA LEU A 179 -4.78 -14.25 -5.90
C LEU A 179 -4.17 -15.46 -5.17
N TYR A 180 -3.96 -16.54 -5.91
CA TYR A 180 -3.29 -17.74 -5.39
C TYR A 180 -1.90 -17.89 -6.02
N ILE A 181 -0.87 -17.78 -5.19
CA ILE A 181 0.53 -17.94 -5.61
C ILE A 181 0.98 -19.32 -5.14
N THR A 182 1.42 -20.15 -6.09
CA THR A 182 1.97 -21.48 -5.80
C THR A 182 3.46 -21.52 -6.14
N LEU A 183 4.25 -22.11 -5.25
CA LEU A 183 5.69 -22.36 -5.46
C LEU A 183 6.04 -23.85 -5.38
N GLU A 184 5.06 -24.71 -5.06
CA GLU A 184 5.23 -26.15 -4.94
C GLU A 184 4.55 -26.91 -6.08
N MET A 185 3.36 -26.48 -6.49
CA MET A 185 2.54 -27.18 -7.45
C MET A 185 2.31 -26.33 -8.69
N ALA A 186 2.14 -26.99 -9.84
CA ALA A 186 1.72 -26.33 -11.07
C ALA A 186 0.37 -25.64 -10.92
N GLU A 187 0.18 -24.49 -11.59
CA GLU A 187 -1.06 -23.70 -11.52
C GLU A 187 -2.29 -24.50 -11.96
N GLU A 188 -2.14 -25.43 -12.90
CA GLU A 188 -3.21 -26.34 -13.37
C GLU A 188 -3.63 -27.32 -12.26
N LYS A 189 -2.70 -27.76 -11.40
CA LYS A 189 -3.00 -28.66 -10.29
C LYS A 189 -3.71 -27.96 -9.14
N ILE A 190 -3.44 -26.68 -8.94
CA ILE A 190 -4.21 -25.85 -8.02
C ILE A 190 -5.61 -25.60 -8.60
N ALA A 191 -5.71 -25.29 -9.90
CA ALA A 191 -6.99 -25.12 -10.60
C ALA A 191 -7.86 -26.38 -10.52
N GLU A 192 -7.30 -27.57 -10.74
CA GLU A 192 -7.99 -28.86 -10.63
C GLU A 192 -8.62 -29.06 -9.23
N ARG A 193 -7.91 -28.67 -8.15
CA ARG A 193 -8.43 -28.76 -6.79
C ARG A 193 -9.56 -27.77 -6.52
N ILE A 194 -9.42 -26.54 -7.05
CA ILE A 194 -10.42 -25.49 -6.95
C ILE A 194 -11.66 -25.88 -7.76
N ASP A 195 -11.49 -26.42 -8.96
CA ASP A 195 -12.59 -26.92 -9.81
C ASP A 195 -13.34 -28.06 -9.13
N ALA A 196 -12.63 -29.03 -8.55
CA ALA A 196 -13.26 -30.12 -7.80
C ALA A 196 -14.18 -29.59 -6.71
N ASN A 197 -13.75 -28.56 -6.00
CA ASN A 197 -14.52 -27.90 -4.94
C ASN A 197 -15.72 -27.11 -5.50
N LEU A 198 -15.47 -26.19 -6.44
CA LEU A 198 -16.49 -25.27 -6.96
C LEU A 198 -17.55 -25.97 -7.85
N LEU A 199 -17.15 -26.98 -8.60
CA LEU A 199 -18.03 -27.72 -9.49
C LEU A 199 -18.72 -28.90 -8.78
N ASN A 200 -18.35 -29.16 -7.52
CA ASN A 200 -18.82 -30.29 -6.71
C ASN A 200 -18.66 -31.61 -7.46
N VAL A 201 -17.41 -31.93 -7.84
CA VAL A 201 -17.03 -33.14 -8.56
C VAL A 201 -15.81 -33.73 -7.84
N ASN A 202 -15.74 -35.07 -7.81
CA ASN A 202 -14.56 -35.73 -7.26
C ASN A 202 -13.33 -35.36 -8.11
N ILE A 203 -12.21 -35.03 -7.46
CA ILE A 203 -10.98 -34.63 -8.15
C ILE A 203 -10.50 -35.68 -9.15
N GLN A 204 -10.73 -36.99 -8.89
CA GLN A 204 -10.37 -38.07 -9.79
C GLN A 204 -11.24 -38.10 -11.05
N GLU A 205 -12.43 -37.51 -10.99
CA GLU A 205 -13.41 -37.49 -12.09
C GLU A 205 -13.33 -36.20 -12.93
N ILE A 206 -12.58 -35.20 -12.48
CA ILE A 206 -12.47 -33.88 -13.15
C ILE A 206 -11.91 -34.09 -14.58
N THR A 207 -10.89 -34.91 -14.74
CA THR A 207 -10.23 -35.18 -16.05
C THR A 207 -11.14 -35.93 -17.00
N ASP A 208 -12.08 -36.69 -16.50
CA ASP A 208 -13.02 -37.51 -17.29
C ASP A 208 -14.33 -36.77 -17.61
N LEU A 209 -14.49 -35.53 -17.09
CA LEU A 209 -15.69 -34.71 -17.37
C LEU A 209 -15.79 -34.35 -18.86
N PRO A 210 -16.92 -34.64 -19.53
CA PRO A 210 -17.14 -34.17 -20.87
C PRO A 210 -17.08 -32.64 -20.96
N LYS A 211 -16.37 -32.12 -21.95
CA LYS A 211 -16.14 -30.66 -22.14
C LYS A 211 -17.44 -29.82 -22.05
N PRO A 212 -18.58 -30.21 -22.66
CA PRO A 212 -19.81 -29.45 -22.58
C PRO A 212 -20.37 -29.33 -21.13
N ILE A 213 -20.17 -30.38 -20.31
CA ILE A 213 -20.60 -30.40 -18.92
C ILE A 213 -19.68 -29.49 -18.10
N PHE A 214 -18.39 -29.56 -18.32
CA PHE A 214 -17.42 -28.68 -17.66
C PHE A 214 -17.73 -27.20 -17.99
N GLU A 215 -17.87 -26.84 -19.26
CA GLU A 215 -18.20 -25.48 -19.71
C GLU A 215 -19.51 -24.97 -19.12
N SER A 216 -20.55 -25.82 -19.06
CA SER A 216 -21.84 -25.47 -18.45
C SER A 216 -21.69 -25.14 -16.95
N LYS A 217 -20.93 -25.97 -16.22
CA LYS A 217 -20.69 -25.77 -14.78
C LYS A 217 -19.90 -24.49 -14.53
N VAL A 218 -18.82 -24.23 -15.27
CA VAL A 218 -17.99 -23.02 -15.16
C VAL A 218 -18.80 -21.77 -15.53
N THR A 219 -19.59 -21.82 -16.59
CA THR A 219 -20.49 -20.70 -16.97
C THR A 219 -21.53 -20.42 -15.89
N SER A 220 -22.06 -21.46 -15.28
CA SER A 220 -23.02 -21.34 -14.16
C SER A 220 -22.36 -20.71 -12.93
N LEU A 221 -21.12 -21.07 -12.66
CA LEU A 221 -20.31 -20.50 -11.58
C LEU A 221 -20.04 -19.01 -11.83
N ALA A 222 -19.60 -18.66 -13.04
CA ALA A 222 -19.32 -17.27 -13.43
C ALA A 222 -20.53 -16.33 -13.29
N LYS A 223 -21.77 -16.89 -13.36
CA LYS A 223 -23.00 -16.12 -13.12
C LYS A 223 -23.32 -15.93 -11.63
N LYS A 224 -22.73 -16.73 -10.75
CA LYS A 224 -23.01 -16.74 -9.30
C LYS A 224 -22.08 -15.83 -8.51
N THR A 225 -20.92 -15.51 -9.03
CA THR A 225 -19.95 -14.66 -8.35
C THR A 225 -19.54 -13.47 -9.22
N GLN A 226 -19.27 -12.34 -8.57
CA GLN A 226 -18.65 -11.17 -9.18
C GLN A 226 -17.13 -11.13 -8.93
N GLY A 227 -16.62 -12.04 -8.09
CA GLY A 227 -15.23 -12.18 -7.79
C GLY A 227 -14.43 -12.78 -8.94
N SER A 228 -13.13 -12.61 -8.87
CA SER A 228 -12.17 -13.20 -9.80
C SER A 228 -11.09 -13.95 -9.04
N LEU A 229 -10.63 -15.06 -9.58
CA LEU A 229 -9.52 -15.84 -9.02
C LEU A 229 -8.42 -15.97 -10.07
N ILE A 230 -7.20 -15.58 -9.67
CA ILE A 230 -6.01 -15.72 -10.50
C ILE A 230 -5.04 -16.64 -9.77
N ILE A 231 -4.54 -17.65 -10.45
CA ILE A 231 -3.51 -18.57 -9.97
C ILE A 231 -2.22 -18.21 -10.69
N LYS A 232 -1.11 -18.11 -9.94
CA LYS A 232 0.21 -17.83 -10.49
C LYS A 232 1.24 -18.77 -9.91
N GLU A 233 1.90 -19.52 -10.78
CA GLU A 233 3.03 -20.37 -10.43
C GLU A 233 4.34 -19.59 -10.47
N TYR A 234 5.20 -19.85 -9.49
CA TYR A 234 6.61 -19.52 -9.51
C TYR A 234 7.45 -20.76 -9.21
N PRO A 235 8.61 -20.90 -9.83
CA PRO A 235 9.52 -21.97 -9.48
C PRO A 235 9.93 -21.89 -8.00
N THR A 236 10.13 -23.04 -7.36
CA THR A 236 10.55 -23.15 -5.98
C THR A 236 11.80 -22.31 -5.71
N ALA A 237 11.82 -21.56 -4.61
CA ALA A 237 12.91 -20.69 -4.17
C ALA A 237 13.29 -19.56 -5.16
N SER A 238 12.43 -19.22 -6.13
CA SER A 238 12.71 -18.19 -7.12
C SER A 238 12.04 -16.86 -6.85
N ALA A 239 10.95 -16.83 -6.09
CA ALA A 239 10.15 -15.65 -5.87
C ALA A 239 10.23 -15.14 -4.43
N HIS A 240 10.37 -13.84 -4.28
CA HIS A 240 10.33 -13.10 -3.02
C HIS A 240 9.28 -11.98 -3.08
N SER A 241 9.08 -11.24 -2.00
CA SER A 241 8.09 -10.16 -1.89
C SER A 241 8.14 -9.13 -3.03
N GLY A 242 9.32 -8.83 -3.56
CA GLY A 242 9.49 -7.93 -4.71
C GLY A 242 8.83 -8.45 -5.99
N HIS A 243 8.91 -9.77 -6.25
CA HIS A 243 8.23 -10.38 -7.39
C HIS A 243 6.71 -10.36 -7.20
N PHE A 244 6.22 -10.55 -5.98
CA PHE A 244 4.80 -10.49 -5.68
C PHE A 244 4.25 -9.05 -5.85
N LYS A 245 5.00 -8.04 -5.41
CA LYS A 245 4.65 -6.63 -5.66
C LYS A 245 4.62 -6.31 -7.17
N ALA A 246 5.60 -6.80 -7.93
CA ALA A 246 5.62 -6.62 -9.38
C ALA A 246 4.41 -7.29 -10.05
N LEU A 247 4.05 -8.51 -9.63
CA LEU A 247 2.86 -9.22 -10.10
C LEU A 247 1.58 -8.43 -9.79
N LEU A 248 1.43 -7.90 -8.58
CA LEU A 248 0.27 -7.10 -8.19
C LEU A 248 0.12 -5.85 -9.06
N ASN A 249 1.21 -5.15 -9.33
CA ASN A 249 1.23 -4.00 -10.22
C ASN A 249 0.85 -4.40 -11.66
N GLU A 250 1.38 -5.50 -12.16
CA GLU A 250 1.06 -6.02 -13.49
C GLU A 250 -0.41 -6.39 -13.62
N LEU A 251 -0.98 -7.07 -12.63
CA LEU A 251 -2.40 -7.45 -12.60
C LEU A 251 -3.31 -6.21 -12.51
N ALA A 252 -2.94 -5.21 -11.73
CA ALA A 252 -3.67 -3.96 -11.65
C ALA A 252 -3.68 -3.22 -13.01
N LEU A 253 -2.52 -3.12 -13.67
CA LEU A 253 -2.39 -2.41 -14.95
C LEU A 253 -3.05 -3.16 -16.12
N LYS A 254 -2.83 -4.48 -16.22
CA LYS A 254 -3.27 -5.26 -17.41
C LYS A 254 -4.69 -5.80 -17.30
N LYS A 255 -5.16 -6.09 -16.09
CA LYS A 255 -6.45 -6.73 -15.86
C LYS A 255 -7.39 -5.93 -14.96
N SER A 256 -6.97 -4.73 -14.50
CA SER A 256 -7.70 -3.96 -13.49
C SER A 256 -8.05 -4.81 -12.25
N PHE A 257 -7.18 -5.78 -11.94
CA PHE A 257 -7.39 -6.74 -10.87
C PHE A 257 -6.65 -6.32 -9.60
N LYS A 258 -7.41 -6.19 -8.52
CA LYS A 258 -6.88 -5.92 -7.18
C LYS A 258 -7.41 -7.02 -6.25
N PRO A 259 -6.55 -7.88 -5.69
CA PRO A 259 -7.00 -8.95 -4.80
C PRO A 259 -7.44 -8.42 -3.43
N ASP A 260 -8.50 -9.02 -2.88
CA ASP A 260 -8.91 -8.85 -1.49
C ASP A 260 -8.11 -9.76 -0.56
N ILE A 261 -7.66 -10.92 -1.07
CA ILE A 261 -6.84 -11.90 -0.35
C ILE A 261 -5.79 -12.50 -1.27
N ILE A 262 -4.62 -12.79 -0.69
CA ILE A 262 -3.51 -13.45 -1.38
C ILE A 262 -3.16 -14.73 -0.62
N PHE A 263 -3.20 -15.86 -1.30
CA PHE A 263 -2.69 -17.14 -0.80
C PHE A 263 -1.29 -17.36 -1.33
N ILE A 264 -0.37 -17.83 -0.48
CA ILE A 264 1.01 -18.19 -0.85
C ILE A 264 1.29 -19.60 -0.38
N ASP A 265 1.44 -20.56 -1.30
CA ASP A 265 1.63 -21.96 -1.01
C ASP A 265 3.04 -22.41 -1.42
N TYR A 266 4.01 -22.47 -0.50
CA TYR A 266 3.99 -22.11 0.90
C TYR A 266 5.23 -21.29 1.29
N LEU A 267 5.19 -20.68 2.45
CA LEU A 267 6.16 -19.69 2.93
C LEU A 267 7.63 -20.17 2.89
N ASN A 268 7.88 -21.40 3.33
CA ASN A 268 9.26 -21.89 3.53
C ASN A 268 10.05 -22.07 2.22
N ILE A 269 9.37 -22.12 1.08
CA ILE A 269 9.99 -22.24 -0.25
C ILE A 269 9.98 -20.91 -1.03
N CYS A 270 9.57 -19.82 -0.41
CA CYS A 270 9.83 -18.49 -0.93
C CYS A 270 11.32 -18.13 -0.84
N ALA A 271 11.76 -17.20 -1.66
CA ALA A 271 13.06 -16.58 -1.53
C ALA A 271 12.97 -15.35 -0.60
N SER A 272 14.09 -14.99 0.01
CA SER A 272 14.23 -13.69 0.70
C SER A 272 15.01 -12.72 -0.19
N SER A 273 14.59 -11.46 -0.20
CA SER A 273 15.33 -10.39 -0.88
C SER A 273 16.57 -9.94 -0.11
N ARG A 274 16.64 -10.23 1.20
CA ARG A 274 17.73 -9.85 2.10
C ARG A 274 18.93 -10.79 2.05
N TYR A 275 18.70 -12.06 1.69
CA TYR A 275 19.74 -13.10 1.70
C TYR A 275 19.96 -13.69 0.32
N LYS A 276 21.21 -13.81 -0.09
CA LYS A 276 21.57 -14.52 -1.33
C LYS A 276 21.38 -16.02 -1.17
N ALA A 277 20.97 -16.69 -2.24
CA ALA A 277 20.92 -18.15 -2.27
C ALA A 277 22.30 -18.75 -1.92
N GLY A 278 22.34 -19.71 -0.98
CA GLY A 278 23.57 -20.34 -0.49
C GLY A 278 24.31 -19.57 0.60
N SER A 279 23.79 -18.46 1.11
CA SER A 279 24.35 -17.80 2.28
C SER A 279 24.20 -18.69 3.53
N ASN A 280 25.21 -18.68 4.40
CA ASN A 280 25.27 -19.51 5.61
C ASN A 280 24.34 -18.94 6.71
N VAL A 281 23.03 -18.81 6.39
CA VAL A 281 22.00 -18.27 7.30
C VAL A 281 21.23 -19.41 7.92
N ASN A 282 20.99 -19.31 9.24
CA ASN A 282 20.13 -20.25 9.94
C ASN A 282 18.73 -20.24 9.32
N SER A 283 18.13 -21.43 9.14
CA SER A 283 16.79 -21.60 8.55
C SER A 283 15.71 -20.78 9.26
N TYR A 284 15.79 -20.65 10.58
CA TYR A 284 14.89 -19.78 11.35
C TYR A 284 15.00 -18.31 10.94
N SER A 285 16.21 -17.77 10.87
CA SER A 285 16.44 -16.37 10.44
C SER A 285 16.01 -16.13 9.00
N TYR A 286 16.18 -17.13 8.14
CA TYR A 286 15.74 -17.06 6.74
C TYR A 286 14.23 -17.01 6.61
N ILE A 287 13.50 -17.90 7.29
CA ILE A 287 12.03 -17.92 7.27
C ILE A 287 11.45 -16.67 7.94
N LYS A 288 12.07 -16.21 9.03
CA LYS A 288 11.69 -14.96 9.68
C LYS A 288 11.80 -13.77 8.71
N ALA A 289 12.90 -13.68 7.96
CA ALA A 289 13.08 -12.60 6.97
C ALA A 289 12.00 -12.66 5.89
N ILE A 290 11.66 -13.84 5.36
CA ILE A 290 10.57 -13.99 4.37
C ILE A 290 9.25 -13.49 4.96
N ALA A 291 8.92 -13.88 6.20
CA ALA A 291 7.67 -13.45 6.85
C ALA A 291 7.61 -11.94 7.14
N GLU A 292 8.76 -11.31 7.40
CA GLU A 292 8.87 -9.85 7.56
C GLU A 292 8.80 -9.08 6.23
N GLU A 293 9.14 -9.73 5.13
CA GLU A 293 9.12 -9.13 3.80
C GLU A 293 7.73 -9.17 3.14
N LEU A 294 6.86 -10.11 3.54
CA LEU A 294 5.50 -10.30 3.06
C LEU A 294 4.50 -9.38 3.75
#